data_99c5f56207c1bc73d40a8fe2be0e08cb
#
_entry.id   99c5f56207c1bc73d40a8fe2be0e08cb
#
_cell.length_a   1.000
_cell.length_b   1.000
_cell.length_c   1.000
_cell.angle_alpha   90.00
_cell.angle_beta   90.00
_cell.angle_gamma   90.00
#
_symmetry.space_group_name_H-M   'P 1'
#
loop_
_entity.id
_entity.type
_entity.pdbx_description
1 polymer ?
#
loop_
_entity_poly.entity_id
_entity_poly.type
_entity_poly.pdbx_seq_one_letter_code
_entity_poly.pdbx_strand_id
1 'polypeptide(L)'
;MTYQKANLPKPRKQPYAWVTWLAQLLAGEKNCTYAIQQQIHHQFERKSRDYDASEHDEKVIKRAAKLQAEGFTVYVENANSFKVQGKKFNICVAGRPDIVAVKNDWVVVEDIKTGKPKSSHEMQVKLYMLLLPLAPETQQTCQDKVPHGRIIYSGEIVEIPAWKIDRNFKRRLRDLIAILCTSKTFKPCPSVSECRYCRIPSQHCSQRKI
;
A
#
# COMPACT_ATOMS: atom_id res chain seq x y z
N MET A 1 25.10 -11.36 -34.62
CA MET A 1 23.89 -11.24 -33.78
C MET A 1 24.34 -10.95 -32.36
N THR A 2 24.31 -9.69 -31.95
CA THR A 2 24.66 -9.28 -30.58
C THR A 2 23.50 -9.62 -29.66
N TYR A 3 23.65 -10.63 -28.86
CA TYR A 3 22.74 -10.90 -27.72
C TYR A 3 22.74 -9.65 -26.82
N GLN A 4 21.69 -8.84 -26.88
CA GLN A 4 21.45 -7.85 -25.85
C GLN A 4 21.34 -8.61 -24.51
N LYS A 5 22.31 -8.40 -23.63
CA LYS A 5 22.24 -8.87 -22.24
C LYS A 5 20.90 -8.38 -21.69
N ALA A 6 19.98 -9.30 -21.48
CA ALA A 6 18.72 -8.99 -20.81
C ALA A 6 19.07 -8.30 -19.48
N ASN A 7 18.66 -7.03 -19.32
CA ASN A 7 18.89 -6.29 -18.09
C ASN A 7 18.20 -7.06 -16.95
N LEU A 8 18.99 -7.84 -16.19
CA LEU A 8 18.51 -8.52 -15.01
C LEU A 8 17.96 -7.48 -14.03
N PRO A 9 16.82 -7.74 -13.40
CA PRO A 9 16.27 -6.82 -12.43
C PRO A 9 17.26 -6.61 -11.31
N LYS A 10 17.49 -5.35 -10.92
CA LYS A 10 18.44 -5.01 -9.86
C LYS A 10 17.93 -5.53 -8.52
N PRO A 11 18.65 -6.43 -7.83
CA PRO A 11 18.23 -6.88 -6.51
C PRO A 11 18.17 -5.69 -5.54
N ARG A 12 17.18 -5.70 -4.65
CA ARG A 12 17.10 -4.73 -3.56
C ARG A 12 18.09 -5.12 -2.47
N LYS A 13 18.73 -4.15 -1.84
CA LYS A 13 19.56 -4.38 -0.64
C LYS A 13 18.76 -5.03 0.49
N GLN A 14 17.47 -4.76 0.53
CA GLN A 14 16.52 -5.25 1.51
C GLN A 14 15.15 -5.43 0.85
N PRO A 15 14.39 -6.49 1.16
CA PRO A 15 13.01 -6.65 0.73
C PRO A 15 12.17 -5.43 1.10
N TYR A 16 11.36 -4.97 0.14
CA TYR A 16 10.59 -3.74 0.27
C TYR A 16 9.20 -3.88 -0.33
N ALA A 17 8.18 -3.62 0.46
CA ALA A 17 6.79 -3.69 0.03
C ALA A 17 6.07 -2.34 0.18
N TRP A 18 5.20 -2.03 -0.77
CA TRP A 18 4.24 -0.96 -0.62
C TRP A 18 2.94 -1.48 0.01
N VAL A 19 2.34 -0.68 0.88
CA VAL A 19 1.02 -0.98 1.47
C VAL A 19 -0.01 -1.38 0.41
N THR A 20 -0.04 -0.69 -0.72
CA THR A 20 -0.96 -1.00 -1.83
C THR A 20 -0.79 -2.42 -2.42
N TRP A 21 0.44 -2.95 -2.43
CA TRP A 21 0.68 -4.33 -2.91
C TRP A 21 0.15 -5.36 -1.93
N LEU A 22 0.39 -5.14 -0.64
CA LEU A 22 -0.10 -6.01 0.43
C LEU A 22 -1.62 -5.98 0.51
N ALA A 23 -2.21 -4.79 0.36
CA ALA A 23 -3.66 -4.60 0.36
C ALA A 23 -4.36 -5.42 -0.74
N GLN A 24 -3.83 -5.40 -1.97
CA GLN A 24 -4.38 -6.17 -3.08
C GLN A 24 -4.30 -7.68 -2.86
N LEU A 25 -3.23 -8.19 -2.24
CA LEU A 25 -3.09 -9.60 -1.89
C LEU A 25 -4.04 -9.98 -0.74
N LEU A 26 -4.12 -9.17 0.32
CA LEU A 26 -5.03 -9.42 1.45
C LEU A 26 -6.50 -9.39 1.05
N ALA A 27 -6.84 -8.60 0.04
CA ALA A 27 -8.18 -8.49 -0.52
C ALA A 27 -8.52 -9.61 -1.53
N GLY A 28 -7.53 -10.41 -1.95
CA GLY A 28 -7.73 -11.42 -3.01
C GLY A 28 -7.90 -10.81 -4.40
N GLU A 29 -7.59 -9.53 -4.61
CA GLU A 29 -7.65 -8.88 -5.92
C GLU A 29 -6.43 -9.19 -6.80
N LYS A 30 -5.35 -9.65 -6.17
CA LYS A 30 -4.18 -10.22 -6.85
C LYS A 30 -3.92 -11.62 -6.36
N ASN A 31 -3.77 -12.54 -7.31
CA ASN A 31 -3.49 -13.95 -7.07
C ASN A 31 -2.05 -14.34 -7.47
N CYS A 32 -1.41 -13.55 -8.33
CA CYS A 32 -0.05 -13.82 -8.76
C CYS A 32 0.96 -13.36 -7.69
N THR A 33 1.14 -14.17 -6.64
CA THR A 33 2.11 -13.95 -5.56
C THR A 33 3.54 -13.83 -6.10
N TYR A 34 3.89 -14.57 -7.16
CA TYR A 34 5.17 -14.44 -7.86
C TYR A 34 5.49 -12.99 -8.24
N ALA A 35 4.54 -12.30 -8.87
CA ALA A 35 4.76 -10.93 -9.33
C ALA A 35 5.06 -9.97 -8.17
N ILE A 36 4.38 -10.12 -7.04
CA ILE A 36 4.62 -9.29 -5.86
C ILE A 36 5.93 -9.68 -5.18
N GLN A 37 6.23 -10.97 -5.04
CA GLN A 37 7.49 -11.44 -4.49
C GLN A 37 8.68 -10.90 -5.29
N GLN A 38 8.63 -10.97 -6.62
CA GLN A 38 9.68 -10.41 -7.48
C GLN A 38 9.85 -8.90 -7.26
N GLN A 39 8.76 -8.14 -7.16
CA GLN A 39 8.82 -6.70 -6.91
C GLN A 39 9.34 -6.34 -5.51
N ILE A 40 9.12 -7.21 -4.52
CA ILE A 40 9.64 -7.04 -3.16
C ILE A 40 11.16 -7.20 -3.14
N HIS A 41 11.69 -8.17 -3.87
CA HIS A 41 13.12 -8.50 -3.85
C HIS A 41 13.93 -7.78 -4.93
N HIS A 42 13.30 -7.29 -6.00
CA HIS A 42 13.97 -6.66 -7.13
C HIS A 42 13.36 -5.31 -7.51
N GLN A 43 14.19 -4.46 -8.11
CA GLN A 43 13.73 -3.21 -8.73
C GLN A 43 13.51 -3.45 -10.22
N PHE A 44 12.30 -3.18 -10.68
CA PHE A 44 11.95 -3.16 -12.09
C PHE A 44 11.76 -1.71 -12.55
N GLU A 45 12.16 -1.42 -13.78
CA GLU A 45 11.94 -0.11 -14.36
C GLU A 45 10.45 0.25 -14.34
N ARG A 46 10.17 1.49 -13.98
CA ARG A 46 8.81 2.03 -14.07
C ARG A 46 8.61 2.54 -15.47
N LYS A 47 7.70 1.93 -16.22
CA LYS A 47 7.14 2.61 -17.39
C LYS A 47 6.36 3.82 -16.87
N SER A 48 6.71 5.01 -17.34
CA SER A 48 5.90 6.21 -17.12
C SER A 48 4.48 5.90 -17.59
N ARG A 49 3.50 6.20 -16.77
CA ARG A 49 2.11 6.24 -17.19
C ARG A 49 1.70 7.70 -17.07
N ASP A 50 1.11 8.22 -18.10
CA ASP A 50 0.43 9.52 -18.05
C ASP A 50 -0.83 9.33 -17.17
N TYR A 51 -0.62 9.35 -15.86
CA TYR A 51 -1.69 9.37 -14.88
C TYR A 51 -1.88 10.82 -14.45
N ASP A 52 -3.01 11.37 -14.84
CA ASP A 52 -3.43 12.69 -14.36
C ASP A 52 -3.90 12.53 -12.90
N ALA A 53 -3.12 13.08 -11.98
CA ALA A 53 -3.41 13.06 -10.55
C ALA A 53 -4.26 14.27 -10.11
N SER A 54 -4.53 15.23 -11.00
CA SER A 54 -5.13 16.54 -10.67
C SER A 54 -6.46 16.40 -9.93
N GLU A 55 -7.35 15.52 -10.38
CA GLU A 55 -8.64 15.28 -9.72
C GLU A 55 -8.48 14.72 -8.30
N HIS A 56 -7.50 13.84 -8.11
CA HIS A 56 -7.22 13.27 -6.79
C HIS A 56 -6.67 14.35 -5.85
N ASP A 57 -5.69 15.11 -6.30
CA ASP A 57 -5.01 16.13 -5.51
C ASP A 57 -5.99 17.25 -5.10
N GLU A 58 -6.89 17.66 -6.01
CA GLU A 58 -7.96 18.62 -5.70
C GLU A 58 -8.89 18.10 -4.60
N LYS A 59 -9.30 16.82 -4.67
CA LYS A 59 -10.12 16.21 -3.63
C LYS A 59 -9.42 16.12 -2.29
N VAL A 60 -8.12 15.82 -2.27
CA VAL A 60 -7.31 15.80 -1.04
C VAL A 60 -7.28 17.20 -0.41
N ILE A 61 -6.99 18.24 -1.20
CA ILE A 61 -6.94 19.63 -0.73
C ILE A 61 -8.29 20.06 -0.15
N LYS A 62 -9.39 19.82 -0.87
CA LYS A 62 -10.73 20.16 -0.43
C LYS A 62 -11.12 19.43 0.86
N ARG A 63 -10.76 18.15 0.97
CA ARG A 63 -11.03 17.37 2.18
C ARG A 63 -10.21 17.84 3.36
N ALA A 64 -8.94 18.15 3.17
CA ALA A 64 -8.06 18.70 4.20
C ALA A 64 -8.61 20.04 4.73
N ALA A 65 -9.02 20.96 3.86
CA ALA A 65 -9.60 22.24 4.25
C ALA A 65 -10.90 22.05 5.08
N LYS A 66 -11.74 21.08 4.72
CA LYS A 66 -12.95 20.76 5.50
C LYS A 66 -12.59 20.29 6.92
N LEU A 67 -11.62 19.37 7.06
CA LEU A 67 -11.19 18.88 8.37
C LEU A 67 -10.57 20.00 9.22
N GLN A 68 -9.79 20.90 8.61
CA GLN A 68 -9.25 22.08 9.30
C GLN A 68 -10.35 22.99 9.82
N ALA A 69 -11.40 23.24 9.02
CA ALA A 69 -12.57 24.02 9.45
C ALA A 69 -13.36 23.32 10.59
N GLU A 70 -13.30 21.99 10.67
CA GLU A 70 -13.85 21.19 11.77
C GLU A 70 -12.93 21.19 13.02
N GLY A 71 -11.79 21.86 12.97
CA GLY A 71 -10.83 22.02 14.08
C GLY A 71 -9.82 20.90 14.23
N PHE A 72 -9.56 20.14 13.16
CA PHE A 72 -8.46 19.17 13.14
C PHE A 72 -7.13 19.81 12.74
N THR A 73 -6.04 19.35 13.33
CA THR A 73 -4.71 19.50 12.75
C THR A 73 -4.55 18.44 11.66
N VAL A 74 -4.23 18.87 10.43
CA VAL A 74 -4.26 18.00 9.24
C VAL A 74 -2.86 17.89 8.64
N TYR A 75 -2.44 16.66 8.40
CA TYR A 75 -1.21 16.29 7.70
C TYR A 75 -1.59 15.65 6.37
N VAL A 76 -0.94 16.05 5.28
CA VAL A 76 -1.26 15.57 3.92
C VAL A 76 -0.05 14.90 3.28
N GLU A 77 -0.31 13.86 2.50
CA GLU A 77 0.62 13.16 1.61
C GLU A 77 2.04 12.93 2.16
N ASN A 78 3.01 13.76 1.73
CA ASN A 78 4.43 13.57 2.06
C ASN A 78 4.71 13.64 3.56
N ALA A 79 3.94 14.45 4.31
CA ALA A 79 4.00 14.51 5.77
C ALA A 79 3.56 13.18 6.43
N ASN A 80 2.78 12.37 5.71
CA ASN A 80 2.28 11.08 6.16
C ASN A 80 3.09 9.89 5.62
N SER A 81 4.17 10.14 4.89
CA SER A 81 5.03 9.07 4.37
C SER A 81 5.74 8.36 5.50
N PHE A 82 5.67 7.05 5.50
CA PHE A 82 6.27 6.24 6.55
C PHE A 82 6.95 4.98 6.02
N LYS A 83 7.86 4.45 6.84
CA LYS A 83 8.52 3.16 6.64
C LYS A 83 8.56 2.39 7.96
N VAL A 84 8.08 1.16 7.94
CA VAL A 84 8.18 0.26 9.09
C VAL A 84 9.13 -0.87 8.76
N GLN A 85 10.21 -0.99 9.53
CA GLN A 85 11.11 -2.12 9.46
C GLN A 85 10.55 -3.30 10.24
N GLY A 86 10.37 -4.43 9.58
CA GLY A 86 9.92 -5.65 10.24
C GLY A 86 10.95 -6.18 11.24
N LYS A 87 10.53 -6.41 12.49
CA LYS A 87 11.40 -6.98 13.54
C LYS A 87 11.62 -8.49 13.35
N LYS A 88 10.59 -9.21 12.94
CA LYS A 88 10.63 -10.68 12.76
C LYS A 88 11.03 -11.09 11.35
N PHE A 89 10.62 -10.32 10.36
CA PHE A 89 10.92 -10.56 8.95
C PHE A 89 11.76 -9.40 8.43
N ASN A 90 12.82 -9.72 7.70
CA ASN A 90 13.67 -8.69 7.11
C ASN A 90 12.96 -8.06 5.89
N ILE A 91 11.98 -7.21 6.15
CA ILE A 91 11.23 -6.47 5.12
C ILE A 91 10.93 -5.05 5.62
N CYS A 92 11.05 -4.09 4.74
CA CYS A 92 10.56 -2.73 4.95
C CYS A 92 9.19 -2.58 4.28
N VAL A 93 8.17 -2.17 5.05
CA VAL A 93 6.85 -1.84 4.51
C VAL A 93 6.68 -0.33 4.52
N ALA A 94 6.36 0.24 3.38
CA ALA A 94 6.17 1.67 3.22
C ALA A 94 4.77 2.03 2.75
N GLY A 95 4.32 3.20 3.15
CA GLY A 95 3.04 3.76 2.77
C GLY A 95 3.03 5.27 2.78
N ARG A 96 2.00 5.83 2.16
CA ARG A 96 1.71 7.26 2.16
C ARG A 96 0.19 7.43 2.07
N PRO A 97 -0.50 7.53 3.20
CA PRO A 97 -1.91 7.89 3.21
C PRO A 97 -2.12 9.34 2.77
N ASP A 98 -3.28 9.62 2.22
CA ASP A 98 -3.58 10.94 1.70
C ASP A 98 -3.69 11.96 2.83
N ILE A 99 -4.41 11.62 3.92
CA ILE A 99 -4.62 12.50 5.07
C ILE A 99 -4.45 11.73 6.37
N VAL A 100 -3.76 12.35 7.34
CA VAL A 100 -3.86 12.02 8.77
C VAL A 100 -4.34 13.29 9.48
N ALA A 101 -5.39 13.17 10.28
CA ALA A 101 -5.96 14.32 10.98
C ALA A 101 -6.12 14.01 12.48
N VAL A 102 -5.80 15.01 13.31
CA VAL A 102 -5.78 14.90 14.77
C VAL A 102 -6.60 16.02 15.38
N LYS A 103 -7.50 15.65 16.28
CA LYS A 103 -8.26 16.59 17.12
C LYS A 103 -8.38 16.03 18.53
N ASN A 104 -7.71 16.67 19.50
CA ASN A 104 -7.57 16.14 20.86
C ASN A 104 -7.00 14.70 20.83
N ASP A 105 -7.70 13.75 21.45
CA ASP A 105 -7.37 12.33 21.47
C ASP A 105 -7.85 11.54 20.24
N TRP A 106 -8.50 12.20 19.29
CA TRP A 106 -9.05 11.58 18.10
C TRP A 106 -8.06 11.67 16.94
N VAL A 107 -7.61 10.52 16.46
CA VAL A 107 -6.75 10.40 15.28
C VAL A 107 -7.49 9.63 14.19
N VAL A 108 -7.52 10.19 12.99
CA VAL A 108 -8.13 9.56 11.82
C VAL A 108 -7.16 9.55 10.65
N VAL A 109 -7.10 8.42 9.94
CA VAL A 109 -6.41 8.31 8.65
C VAL A 109 -7.46 8.19 7.56
N GLU A 110 -7.35 9.03 6.53
CA GLU A 110 -8.26 9.05 5.39
C GLU A 110 -7.51 8.75 4.09
N ASP A 111 -8.16 7.99 3.23
CA ASP A 111 -7.65 7.63 1.91
C ASP A 111 -8.75 7.93 0.87
N ILE A 112 -8.45 8.84 -0.06
CA ILE A 112 -9.39 9.39 -1.03
C ILE A 112 -9.38 8.53 -2.30
N LYS A 113 -10.55 8.16 -2.79
CA LYS A 113 -10.72 7.33 -3.97
C LYS A 113 -11.56 8.01 -5.02
N THR A 114 -11.00 8.16 -6.22
CA THR A 114 -11.70 8.69 -7.41
C THR A 114 -12.40 7.60 -8.22
N GLY A 115 -12.02 6.33 -8.00
CA GLY A 115 -12.58 5.18 -8.72
C GLY A 115 -13.68 4.45 -7.95
N LYS A 116 -14.20 3.39 -8.58
CA LYS A 116 -15.21 2.50 -7.96
C LYS A 116 -14.66 1.81 -6.70
N PRO A 117 -15.51 1.52 -5.70
CA PRO A 117 -15.13 0.78 -4.50
C PRO A 117 -14.47 -0.57 -4.83
N LYS A 118 -13.42 -0.91 -4.07
CA LYS A 118 -12.69 -2.18 -4.15
C LYS A 118 -12.36 -2.67 -2.75
N SER A 119 -12.32 -3.99 -2.57
CA SER A 119 -11.96 -4.60 -1.28
C SER A 119 -10.54 -4.24 -0.82
N SER A 120 -9.63 -3.98 -1.77
CA SER A 120 -8.27 -3.53 -1.45
C SER A 120 -8.21 -2.15 -0.82
N HIS A 121 -9.20 -1.29 -1.02
CA HIS A 121 -9.24 0.04 -0.38
C HIS A 121 -9.39 -0.08 1.14
N GLU A 122 -10.28 -0.98 1.61
CA GLU A 122 -10.41 -1.25 3.05
C GLU A 122 -9.13 -1.86 3.64
N MET A 123 -8.53 -2.82 2.93
CA MET A 123 -7.26 -3.41 3.36
C MET A 123 -6.13 -2.39 3.40
N GLN A 124 -6.09 -1.45 2.46
CA GLN A 124 -5.11 -0.37 2.41
C GLN A 124 -5.22 0.54 3.64
N VAL A 125 -6.43 1.00 3.96
CA VAL A 125 -6.65 1.86 5.13
C VAL A 125 -6.35 1.09 6.43
N LYS A 126 -6.77 -0.16 6.56
CA LYS A 126 -6.42 -1.00 7.71
C LYS A 126 -4.92 -1.17 7.90
N LEU A 127 -4.16 -1.29 6.80
CA LEU A 127 -2.70 -1.34 6.87
C LEU A 127 -2.11 -0.01 7.33
N TYR A 128 -2.64 1.11 6.87
CA TYR A 128 -2.25 2.43 7.38
C TYR A 128 -2.54 2.56 8.87
N MET A 129 -3.76 2.23 9.32
CA MET A 129 -4.14 2.25 10.73
C MET A 129 -3.19 1.43 11.62
N LEU A 130 -2.74 0.27 11.13
CA LEU A 130 -1.82 -0.60 11.87
C LEU A 130 -0.39 -0.08 11.88
N LEU A 131 0.10 0.47 10.76
CA LEU A 131 1.52 0.72 10.55
C LEU A 131 1.95 2.14 10.93
N LEU A 132 1.08 3.15 10.80
CA LEU A 132 1.39 4.54 11.15
C LEU A 132 1.90 4.70 12.60
N PRO A 133 1.28 4.06 13.64
CA PRO A 133 1.78 4.17 15.01
C PRO A 133 3.10 3.44 15.26
N LEU A 134 3.54 2.59 14.32
CA LEU A 134 4.77 1.79 14.43
C LEU A 134 5.96 2.44 13.72
N ALA A 135 5.72 3.47 12.93
CA ALA A 135 6.74 4.14 12.14
C ALA A 135 7.27 5.36 12.90
N PRO A 136 8.60 5.53 13.04
CA PRO A 136 9.19 6.68 13.71
C PRO A 136 8.71 8.03 13.17
N GLU A 137 8.45 8.09 11.85
CA GLU A 137 8.03 9.33 11.17
C GLU A 137 6.62 9.79 11.56
N THR A 138 5.74 8.88 11.97
CA THR A 138 4.31 9.15 12.18
C THR A 138 3.78 8.74 13.55
N GLN A 139 4.59 8.08 14.36
CA GLN A 139 4.22 7.58 15.68
C GLN A 139 3.66 8.68 16.59
N GLN A 140 4.34 9.82 16.68
CA GLN A 140 3.89 10.94 17.52
C GLN A 140 2.56 11.53 17.01
N THR A 141 2.39 11.66 15.70
CA THR A 141 1.13 12.12 15.10
C THR A 141 -0.02 11.19 15.45
N CYS A 142 0.23 9.89 15.52
CA CYS A 142 -0.75 8.88 15.90
C CYS A 142 -0.91 8.74 17.43
N GLN A 143 -0.15 9.48 18.25
CA GLN A 143 -0.20 9.41 19.71
C GLN A 143 -0.06 7.98 20.23
N ASP A 144 0.77 7.16 19.58
CA ASP A 144 0.97 5.72 19.88
C ASP A 144 -0.34 4.87 19.86
N LYS A 145 -1.42 5.41 19.28
CA LYS A 145 -2.73 4.74 19.20
C LYS A 145 -3.01 4.28 17.77
N VAL A 146 -3.82 3.24 17.63
CA VAL A 146 -4.38 2.85 16.33
C VAL A 146 -5.43 3.89 15.92
N PRO A 147 -5.22 4.65 14.84
CA PRO A 147 -6.18 5.64 14.39
C PRO A 147 -7.48 4.99 13.88
N HIS A 148 -8.55 5.76 13.82
CA HIS A 148 -9.72 5.42 13.01
C HIS A 148 -9.39 5.56 11.53
N GLY A 149 -10.00 4.75 10.69
CA GLY A 149 -9.81 4.80 9.25
C GLY A 149 -11.05 5.31 8.54
N ARG A 150 -10.86 6.01 7.42
CA ARG A 150 -11.93 6.42 6.51
C ARG A 150 -11.51 6.23 5.08
N ILE A 151 -12.43 5.73 4.26
CA ILE A 151 -12.32 5.76 2.82
C ILE A 151 -13.27 6.82 2.31
N ILE A 152 -12.75 7.79 1.57
CA ILE A 152 -13.54 8.91 1.05
C ILE A 152 -13.80 8.64 -0.43
N TYR A 153 -15.01 8.28 -0.77
CA TYR A 153 -15.51 8.20 -2.15
C TYR A 153 -16.27 9.47 -2.54
N SER A 154 -16.57 9.60 -3.83
CA SER A 154 -17.49 10.66 -4.29
C SER A 154 -18.92 10.36 -3.77
N GLY A 155 -19.34 11.09 -2.74
CA GLY A 155 -20.69 10.97 -2.15
C GLY A 155 -20.82 10.00 -0.99
N GLU A 156 -19.78 9.27 -0.61
CA GLU A 156 -19.83 8.30 0.50
C GLU A 156 -18.55 8.33 1.33
N ILE A 157 -18.69 8.18 2.65
CA ILE A 157 -17.59 7.96 3.59
C ILE A 157 -17.80 6.61 4.25
N VAL A 158 -16.82 5.72 4.08
CA VAL A 158 -16.82 4.42 4.73
C VAL A 158 -15.92 4.50 5.97
N GLU A 159 -16.52 4.35 7.15
CA GLU A 159 -15.82 4.37 8.45
C GLU A 159 -15.24 2.99 8.79
N ILE A 160 -13.99 2.98 9.26
CA ILE A 160 -13.30 1.79 9.73
C ILE A 160 -12.85 2.02 11.17
N PRO A 161 -13.59 1.51 12.16
CA PRO A 161 -13.23 1.70 13.56
C PRO A 161 -11.90 1.05 13.94
N ALA A 162 -11.17 1.63 14.89
CA ALA A 162 -9.86 1.14 15.33
C ALA A 162 -9.86 -0.34 15.76
N TRP A 163 -10.96 -0.83 16.37
CA TRP A 163 -11.09 -2.23 16.80
C TRP A 163 -11.09 -3.25 15.63
N LYS A 164 -11.30 -2.82 14.39
CA LYS A 164 -11.15 -3.66 13.19
C LYS A 164 -9.69 -4.09 12.93
N ILE A 165 -8.72 -3.48 13.63
CA ILE A 165 -7.32 -3.90 13.63
C ILE A 165 -7.12 -4.99 14.69
N ASP A 166 -7.86 -6.03 14.56
CA ASP A 166 -7.93 -7.15 15.50
C ASP A 166 -6.77 -8.17 15.34
N ARG A 167 -6.77 -9.20 16.19
CA ARG A 167 -5.78 -10.29 16.14
C ARG A 167 -5.84 -11.07 14.83
N ASN A 168 -7.00 -11.21 14.21
CA ASN A 168 -7.16 -11.95 12.96
C ASN A 168 -6.54 -11.17 11.81
N PHE A 169 -6.80 -9.87 11.70
CA PHE A 169 -6.18 -9.01 10.69
C PHE A 169 -4.65 -9.01 10.82
N LYS A 170 -4.13 -8.83 12.04
CA LYS A 170 -2.68 -8.87 12.32
C LYS A 170 -2.06 -10.22 11.95
N ARG A 171 -2.76 -11.33 12.22
CA ARG A 171 -2.31 -12.68 11.85
C ARG A 171 -2.25 -12.84 10.34
N ARG A 172 -3.30 -12.47 9.61
CA ARG A 172 -3.34 -12.54 8.14
C ARG A 172 -2.20 -11.75 7.50
N LEU A 173 -1.93 -10.53 7.98
CA LEU A 173 -0.79 -9.74 7.50
C LEU A 173 0.55 -10.43 7.79
N ARG A 174 0.74 -10.91 9.02
CA ARG A 174 1.96 -11.63 9.42
C ARG A 174 2.20 -12.85 8.53
N ASP A 175 1.16 -13.65 8.28
CA ASP A 175 1.25 -14.88 7.50
C ASP A 175 1.54 -14.55 6.02
N LEU A 176 0.94 -13.49 5.48
CA LEU A 176 1.26 -13.00 4.14
C LEU A 176 2.72 -12.55 4.05
N ILE A 177 3.21 -11.75 5.01
CA ILE A 177 4.61 -11.30 5.02
C ILE A 177 5.57 -12.49 5.14
N ALA A 178 5.25 -13.48 5.97
CA ALA A 178 6.06 -14.70 6.10
C ALA A 178 6.20 -15.43 4.76
N ILE A 179 5.10 -15.55 4.03
CA ILE A 179 5.06 -16.14 2.68
C ILE A 179 5.94 -15.32 1.72
N LEU A 180 5.79 -14.00 1.69
CA LEU A 180 6.50 -13.14 0.75
C LEU A 180 8.02 -13.04 1.02
N CYS A 181 8.44 -13.25 2.27
CA CYS A 181 9.84 -13.23 2.69
C CYS A 181 10.53 -14.59 2.63
N THR A 182 9.82 -15.66 2.25
CA THR A 182 10.44 -16.99 2.09
C THR A 182 11.46 -16.97 0.96
N SER A 183 12.51 -17.79 1.09
CA SER A 183 13.49 -18.03 0.01
C SER A 183 12.91 -18.83 -1.16
N LYS A 184 11.76 -19.51 -0.97
CA LYS A 184 11.09 -20.27 -2.01
C LYS A 184 10.47 -19.32 -3.04
N THR A 185 10.86 -19.46 -4.29
CA THR A 185 10.25 -18.74 -5.41
C THR A 185 8.88 -19.33 -5.73
N PHE A 186 7.85 -18.49 -5.79
CA PHE A 186 6.52 -18.90 -6.20
C PHE A 186 6.47 -19.15 -7.70
N LYS A 187 5.59 -20.06 -8.11
CA LYS A 187 5.26 -20.23 -9.53
C LYS A 187 4.37 -19.05 -9.97
N PRO A 188 4.58 -18.51 -11.19
CA PRO A 188 3.66 -17.54 -11.75
C PRO A 188 2.23 -18.12 -11.81
N CYS A 189 1.24 -17.29 -11.47
CA CYS A 189 -0.18 -17.60 -11.62
C CYS A 189 -0.81 -16.54 -12.53
N PRO A 190 -0.59 -16.61 -13.87
CA PRO A 190 -0.93 -15.55 -14.78
C PRO A 190 -2.43 -15.52 -15.09
N SER A 191 -3.00 -14.32 -15.07
CA SER A 191 -4.29 -14.02 -15.68
C SER A 191 -4.12 -12.86 -16.67
N VAL A 192 -4.97 -12.76 -17.69
CA VAL A 192 -4.89 -11.69 -18.70
C VAL A 192 -5.03 -10.32 -18.02
N SER A 193 -5.96 -10.19 -17.08
CA SER A 193 -6.22 -8.96 -16.35
C SER A 193 -5.02 -8.51 -15.50
N GLU A 194 -4.41 -9.42 -14.74
CA GLU A 194 -3.24 -9.10 -13.92
C GLU A 194 -1.99 -8.86 -14.77
N CYS A 195 -1.78 -9.66 -15.80
CA CYS A 195 -0.62 -9.55 -16.68
C CYS A 195 -0.57 -8.23 -17.45
N ARG A 196 -1.73 -7.69 -17.85
CA ARG A 196 -1.83 -6.37 -18.51
C ARG A 196 -1.17 -5.25 -17.71
N TYR A 197 -1.29 -5.31 -16.39
CA TYR A 197 -0.75 -4.28 -15.47
C TYR A 197 0.47 -4.75 -14.69
N CYS A 198 0.99 -5.94 -15.00
CA CYS A 198 2.15 -6.51 -14.30
C CYS A 198 3.43 -5.76 -14.66
N ARG A 199 4.21 -5.41 -13.64
CA ARG A 199 5.50 -4.73 -13.81
C ARG A 199 6.65 -5.66 -14.17
N ILE A 200 6.44 -6.99 -14.07
CA ILE A 200 7.46 -7.97 -14.42
C ILE A 200 7.50 -8.08 -15.94
N PRO A 201 8.61 -7.75 -16.60
CA PRO A 201 8.74 -7.91 -18.04
C PRO A 201 8.61 -9.39 -18.47
N SER A 202 8.20 -9.64 -19.71
CA SER A 202 8.02 -11.00 -20.25
C SER A 202 9.29 -11.85 -20.18
N GLN A 203 10.45 -11.23 -20.35
CA GLN A 203 11.75 -11.90 -20.20
C GLN A 203 12.03 -12.45 -18.78
N HIS A 204 11.30 -11.97 -17.76
CA HIS A 204 11.39 -12.42 -16.37
C HIS A 204 10.17 -13.21 -15.91
N CYS A 205 9.22 -13.45 -16.81
CA CYS A 205 8.04 -14.27 -16.55
C CYS A 205 7.61 -15.02 -17.82
N SER A 206 8.13 -16.23 -17.98
CA SER A 206 7.83 -17.10 -19.14
C SER A 206 6.35 -17.46 -19.29
N GLN A 207 5.54 -17.27 -18.25
CA GLN A 207 4.11 -17.57 -18.25
C GLN A 207 3.21 -16.34 -18.43
N ARG A 208 3.78 -15.20 -18.78
CA ARG A 208 3.00 -13.98 -19.01
C ARG A 208 2.02 -14.17 -20.17
N LYS A 209 0.75 -13.75 -19.99
CA LYS A 209 -0.36 -14.01 -20.94
C LYS A 209 -0.60 -12.86 -21.94
N ILE A 210 0.28 -11.87 -22.05
CA ILE A 210 0.20 -10.75 -23.00
C ILE A 210 1.59 -10.33 -23.43
#